data_2893777e094c34f271c013a4beb3111f
#
_entry.id   2893777e094c34f271c013a4beb3111f
#
_cell.length_a   1.000
_cell.length_b   1.000
_cell.length_c   1.000
_cell.angle_alpha   90.00
_cell.angle_beta   90.00
_cell.angle_gamma   90.00
#
_symmetry.space_group_name_H-M   'P 1'
#
loop_
_entity.id
_entity.type
_entity.pdbx_description
1 polymer ?
#
loop_
_entity_poly.entity_id
_entity_poly.type
_entity_poly.pdbx_seq_one_letter_code
_entity_poly.pdbx_strand_id
1 'polypeptide(L)'
;MSAAVSVVVPYYRAQADLDRLTAALAAQRGLTGGLQLVVADDGSPVPPRVDPGLPFDVVTVRQPDRGFRASAARALGAEAADGDVLAFLDGDMLPEPGYLAAALAAVATAPRDAAVVGRRRHLAEAWLERAWADGWRPGDEVPESSRLAEPAWLREGYRATDDLRRADSTGYRYVISAVLTVAREVYEDAGGFDPAFVGYGGEDWELAHRLWRVGAVLRHAPDAVAWQAGADFGGRGDAAEAARVKAREALVLASRIPATTARGHGLSLAG
;
A
#
# COMPACT_ATOMS: atom_id res chain seq x y z
N MET A 1 2.85 -8.21 24.73
CA MET A 1 3.97 -8.59 23.82
C MET A 1 3.84 -7.68 22.63
N SER A 2 4.94 -7.09 22.17
CA SER A 2 4.95 -6.28 20.95
C SER A 2 4.45 -7.10 19.75
N ALA A 3 3.69 -6.50 18.84
CA ALA A 3 3.27 -7.16 17.62
C ALA A 3 4.48 -7.40 16.71
N ALA A 4 4.53 -8.53 16.00
CA ALA A 4 5.58 -8.75 15.01
C ALA A 4 5.36 -7.88 13.77
N VAL A 5 4.09 -7.60 13.43
CA VAL A 5 3.71 -6.74 12.30
C VAL A 5 2.52 -5.85 12.67
N SER A 6 2.63 -4.57 12.32
CA SER A 6 1.50 -3.65 12.33
C SER A 6 1.06 -3.36 10.89
N VAL A 7 -0.21 -3.63 10.61
CA VAL A 7 -0.85 -3.24 9.34
C VAL A 7 -1.42 -1.84 9.49
N VAL A 8 -0.89 -0.89 8.73
CA VAL A 8 -1.31 0.52 8.75
C VAL A 8 -2.21 0.80 7.56
N VAL A 9 -3.43 1.25 7.85
CA VAL A 9 -4.49 1.45 6.84
C VAL A 9 -4.99 2.89 6.90
N PRO A 10 -4.77 3.71 5.87
CA PRO A 10 -5.42 4.99 5.77
C PRO A 10 -6.92 4.79 5.52
N TYR A 11 -7.75 5.49 6.26
CA TYR A 11 -9.20 5.37 6.19
C TYR A 11 -9.87 6.72 5.94
N TYR A 12 -10.83 6.76 5.03
CA TYR A 12 -11.76 7.88 4.87
C TYR A 12 -13.10 7.41 4.32
N ARG A 13 -14.16 7.41 5.16
CA ARG A 13 -15.56 7.15 4.79
C ARG A 13 -15.82 5.80 4.08
N ALA A 14 -14.98 4.81 4.26
CA ALA A 14 -14.99 3.53 3.53
C ALA A 14 -15.26 2.33 4.47
N GLN A 15 -16.38 2.37 5.24
CA GLN A 15 -16.67 1.34 6.25
C GLN A 15 -16.77 -0.06 5.66
N ALA A 16 -17.43 -0.22 4.50
CA ALA A 16 -17.59 -1.54 3.89
C ALA A 16 -16.24 -2.15 3.45
N ASP A 17 -15.31 -1.32 2.99
CA ASP A 17 -13.97 -1.78 2.62
C ASP A 17 -13.17 -2.15 3.88
N LEU A 18 -13.26 -1.35 4.95
CA LEU A 18 -12.64 -1.66 6.23
C LEU A 18 -13.17 -2.99 6.81
N ASP A 19 -14.48 -3.25 6.74
CA ASP A 19 -15.09 -4.50 7.18
C ASP A 19 -14.56 -5.70 6.38
N ARG A 20 -14.40 -5.55 5.07
CA ARG A 20 -13.81 -6.58 4.21
C ARG A 20 -12.32 -6.81 4.51
N LEU A 21 -11.56 -5.73 4.67
CA LEU A 21 -10.13 -5.80 5.00
C LEU A 21 -9.91 -6.48 6.36
N THR A 22 -10.68 -6.11 7.40
CA THR A 22 -10.55 -6.71 8.73
C THR A 22 -10.89 -8.20 8.72
N ALA A 23 -11.89 -8.62 7.95
CA ALA A 23 -12.20 -10.04 7.75
C ALA A 23 -11.05 -10.78 7.03
N ALA A 24 -10.43 -10.16 6.03
CA ALA A 24 -9.27 -10.74 5.33
C ALA A 24 -8.03 -10.83 6.24
N LEU A 25 -7.83 -9.84 7.11
CA LEU A 25 -6.76 -9.86 8.12
C LEU A 25 -7.02 -10.93 9.20
N ALA A 26 -8.25 -11.13 9.63
CA ALA A 26 -8.61 -12.19 10.57
C ALA A 26 -8.38 -13.61 9.99
N ALA A 27 -8.36 -13.73 8.66
CA ALA A 27 -8.09 -14.99 7.97
C ALA A 27 -6.60 -15.24 7.69
N GLN A 28 -5.69 -14.32 8.09
CA GLN A 28 -4.24 -14.50 7.84
C GLN A 28 -3.70 -15.77 8.52
N ARG A 29 -2.77 -16.43 7.84
CA ARG A 29 -2.16 -17.69 8.27
C ARG A 29 -0.64 -17.62 8.16
N GLY A 30 0.05 -18.48 8.91
CA GLY A 30 1.50 -18.61 8.83
C GLY A 30 2.27 -17.49 9.54
N LEU A 31 1.60 -16.65 10.32
CA LEU A 31 2.27 -15.66 11.18
C LEU A 31 2.91 -16.34 12.37
N THR A 32 4.16 -16.03 12.64
CA THR A 32 4.92 -16.52 13.80
C THR A 32 4.87 -15.58 15.00
N GLY A 33 4.19 -14.42 14.85
CA GLY A 33 4.06 -13.40 15.88
C GLY A 33 2.72 -12.70 15.84
N GLY A 34 2.52 -11.73 16.72
CA GLY A 34 1.29 -10.95 16.82
C GLY A 34 1.05 -10.04 15.60
N LEU A 35 -0.21 -9.84 15.29
CA LEU A 35 -0.71 -8.86 14.32
C LEU A 35 -1.35 -7.70 15.08
N GLN A 36 -1.07 -6.48 14.66
CA GLN A 36 -1.79 -5.28 15.05
C GLN A 36 -2.38 -4.62 13.79
N LEU A 37 -3.59 -4.11 13.88
CA LEU A 37 -4.18 -3.23 12.88
C LEU A 37 -4.18 -1.78 13.40
N VAL A 38 -3.65 -0.86 12.61
CA VAL A 38 -3.75 0.57 12.88
C VAL A 38 -4.60 1.23 11.79
N VAL A 39 -5.80 1.68 12.18
CA VAL A 39 -6.70 2.43 11.29
C VAL A 39 -6.44 3.91 11.45
N ALA A 40 -5.90 4.54 10.42
CA ALA A 40 -5.55 5.96 10.40
C ALA A 40 -6.64 6.78 9.69
N ASP A 41 -7.58 7.33 10.45
CA ASP A 41 -8.73 8.09 9.94
C ASP A 41 -8.32 9.50 9.50
N ASP A 42 -8.44 9.76 8.21
CA ASP A 42 -8.17 11.06 7.55
C ASP A 42 -9.32 12.07 7.73
N GLY A 43 -9.95 12.05 8.91
CA GLY A 43 -10.96 13.04 9.29
C GLY A 43 -12.38 12.70 8.84
N SER A 44 -12.77 11.46 8.77
CA SER A 44 -14.12 11.05 8.38
C SER A 44 -15.19 11.72 9.26
N PRO A 45 -16.30 12.20 8.70
CA PRO A 45 -17.41 12.74 9.50
C PRO A 45 -17.96 11.74 10.53
N VAL A 46 -17.98 10.47 10.16
CA VAL A 46 -18.29 9.33 11.03
C VAL A 46 -17.02 8.52 11.21
N PRO A 47 -16.51 8.38 12.45
CA PRO A 47 -15.33 7.57 12.72
C PRO A 47 -15.49 6.11 12.25
N PRO A 48 -14.38 5.44 11.90
CA PRO A 48 -14.43 4.01 11.60
C PRO A 48 -14.92 3.20 12.78
N ARG A 49 -15.65 2.14 12.49
CA ARG A 49 -16.06 1.14 13.48
C ARG A 49 -15.33 -0.15 13.18
N VAL A 50 -14.74 -0.74 14.20
CA VAL A 50 -14.02 -2.02 14.08
C VAL A 50 -14.64 -3.00 15.07
N ASP A 51 -14.83 -4.24 14.64
CA ASP A 51 -15.34 -5.31 15.48
C ASP A 51 -14.37 -5.56 16.67
N PRO A 52 -14.82 -5.44 17.92
CA PRO A 52 -13.98 -5.72 19.07
C PRO A 52 -13.62 -7.22 19.24
N GLY A 53 -14.28 -8.11 18.48
CA GLY A 53 -14.03 -9.57 18.50
C GLY A 53 -12.93 -10.03 17.56
N LEU A 54 -12.17 -9.12 16.93
CA LEU A 54 -11.05 -9.50 16.06
C LEU A 54 -9.92 -10.20 16.83
N PRO A 55 -9.22 -11.16 16.22
CA PRO A 55 -8.18 -11.96 16.90
C PRO A 55 -6.83 -11.23 17.01
N PHE A 56 -6.80 -9.92 16.85
CA PHE A 56 -5.60 -9.08 16.94
C PHE A 56 -5.94 -7.71 17.52
N ASP A 57 -4.91 -7.00 17.98
CA ASP A 57 -5.07 -5.66 18.55
C ASP A 57 -5.40 -4.65 17.45
N VAL A 58 -6.32 -3.73 17.79
CA VAL A 58 -6.70 -2.63 16.88
C VAL A 58 -6.53 -1.29 17.56
N VAL A 59 -5.82 -0.40 16.88
CA VAL A 59 -5.65 1.00 17.26
C VAL A 59 -6.28 1.88 16.18
N THR A 60 -7.06 2.88 16.60
CA THR A 60 -7.57 3.90 15.69
C THR A 60 -6.97 5.24 16.05
N VAL A 61 -6.33 5.88 15.07
CA VAL A 61 -5.82 7.25 15.17
C VAL A 61 -6.54 8.13 14.17
N ARG A 62 -6.59 9.42 14.44
CA ARG A 62 -7.36 10.35 13.61
C ARG A 62 -6.67 11.70 13.46
N GLN A 63 -6.71 12.25 12.26
CA GLN A 63 -6.35 13.63 11.97
C GLN A 63 -7.57 14.47 11.53
N PRO A 64 -7.51 15.80 11.58
CA PRO A 64 -8.58 16.66 11.06
C PRO A 64 -8.74 16.49 9.54
N ASP A 65 -9.99 16.51 9.05
CA ASP A 65 -10.29 16.59 7.62
C ASP A 65 -9.72 17.89 7.01
N ARG A 66 -8.75 17.73 6.14
CA ARG A 66 -8.12 18.82 5.37
C ARG A 66 -7.98 18.43 3.89
N GLY A 67 -8.94 17.66 3.38
CA GLY A 67 -8.90 17.05 2.06
C GLY A 67 -8.11 15.74 2.04
N PHE A 68 -7.84 15.22 0.87
CA PHE A 68 -7.17 13.92 0.71
C PHE A 68 -5.72 13.97 1.21
N ARG A 69 -5.42 13.29 2.30
CA ARG A 69 -4.11 13.30 2.96
C ARG A 69 -3.66 11.91 3.40
N ALA A 70 -3.77 10.94 2.49
CA ALA A 70 -3.39 9.56 2.75
C ALA A 70 -1.94 9.41 3.24
N SER A 71 -1.00 10.22 2.73
CA SER A 71 0.39 10.24 3.18
C SER A 71 0.50 10.60 4.67
N ALA A 72 -0.17 11.67 5.10
CA ALA A 72 -0.19 12.08 6.50
C ALA A 72 -0.90 11.05 7.40
N ALA A 73 -1.99 10.43 6.92
CA ALA A 73 -2.68 9.37 7.65
C ALA A 73 -1.78 8.14 7.82
N ARG A 74 -1.04 7.71 6.77
CA ARG A 74 -0.08 6.62 6.89
C ARG A 74 1.06 6.95 7.86
N ALA A 75 1.58 8.20 7.86
CA ALA A 75 2.59 8.63 8.82
C ALA A 75 2.07 8.55 10.26
N LEU A 76 0.87 9.12 10.51
CA LEU A 76 0.22 9.07 11.82
C LEU A 76 -0.04 7.62 12.29
N GLY A 77 -0.46 6.76 11.36
CA GLY A 77 -0.68 5.34 11.66
C GLY A 77 0.62 4.61 11.99
N ALA A 78 1.71 4.91 11.30
CA ALA A 78 3.02 4.33 11.57
C ALA A 78 3.57 4.76 12.95
N GLU A 79 3.33 6.00 13.36
CA GLU A 79 3.69 6.49 14.70
C GLU A 79 2.95 5.75 15.82
N ALA A 80 1.72 5.32 15.59
CA ALA A 80 0.88 4.60 16.55
C ALA A 80 1.05 3.07 16.50
N ALA A 81 1.84 2.57 15.57
CA ALA A 81 2.08 1.16 15.39
C ALA A 81 3.10 0.62 16.40
N ASP A 82 2.96 -0.63 16.85
CA ASP A 82 3.84 -1.28 17.84
C ASP A 82 4.75 -2.37 17.23
N GLY A 83 4.44 -2.83 16.01
CA GLY A 83 5.15 -3.93 15.35
C GLY A 83 6.55 -3.55 14.89
N ASP A 84 7.47 -4.51 14.88
CA ASP A 84 8.84 -4.33 14.36
C ASP A 84 8.85 -4.21 12.84
N VAL A 85 7.77 -4.66 12.18
CA VAL A 85 7.56 -4.51 10.73
C VAL A 85 6.25 -3.76 10.49
N LEU A 86 6.29 -2.80 9.59
CA LEU A 86 5.14 -2.04 9.11
C LEU A 86 4.67 -2.58 7.76
N ALA A 87 3.40 -2.96 7.66
CA ALA A 87 2.75 -3.33 6.42
C ALA A 87 1.68 -2.28 6.09
N PHE A 88 1.90 -1.50 5.05
CA PHE A 88 0.91 -0.53 4.57
C PHE A 88 -0.03 -1.23 3.59
N LEU A 89 -1.32 -1.13 3.86
CA LEU A 89 -2.39 -1.57 2.97
C LEU A 89 -3.39 -0.44 2.77
N ASP A 90 -3.85 -0.25 1.53
CA ASP A 90 -5.00 0.64 1.31
C ASP A 90 -6.28 -0.01 1.82
N GLY A 91 -7.28 0.82 2.20
CA GLY A 91 -8.50 0.32 2.85
C GLY A 91 -9.35 -0.61 1.97
N ASP A 92 -9.18 -0.54 0.65
CA ASP A 92 -9.87 -1.37 -0.35
C ASP A 92 -9.08 -2.64 -0.75
N MET A 93 -7.98 -2.94 -0.03
CA MET A 93 -7.20 -4.15 -0.26
C MET A 93 -7.76 -5.36 0.49
N LEU A 94 -7.74 -6.50 -0.19
CA LEU A 94 -8.17 -7.80 0.33
C LEU A 94 -6.98 -8.77 0.29
N PRO A 95 -6.14 -8.81 1.33
CA PRO A 95 -4.99 -9.72 1.37
C PRO A 95 -5.43 -11.18 1.39
N GLU A 96 -4.80 -12.02 0.56
CA GLU A 96 -4.94 -13.48 0.60
C GLU A 96 -4.45 -14.02 1.96
N PRO A 97 -4.94 -15.19 2.42
CA PRO A 97 -4.59 -15.71 3.74
C PRO A 97 -3.09 -15.89 4.04
N GLY A 98 -2.25 -15.99 3.00
CA GLY A 98 -0.79 -16.09 3.12
C GLY A 98 -0.04 -14.76 2.91
N TYR A 99 -0.73 -13.66 2.68
CA TYR A 99 -0.13 -12.39 2.28
C TYR A 99 0.94 -11.90 3.27
N LEU A 100 0.58 -11.74 4.53
CA LEU A 100 1.50 -11.22 5.53
C LEU A 100 2.69 -12.15 5.77
N ALA A 101 2.46 -13.46 5.79
CA ALA A 101 3.54 -14.44 5.94
C ALA A 101 4.55 -14.37 4.78
N ALA A 102 4.06 -14.24 3.54
CA ALA A 102 4.92 -14.10 2.36
C ALA A 102 5.69 -12.76 2.36
N ALA A 103 5.03 -11.67 2.71
CA ALA A 103 5.67 -10.35 2.81
C ALA A 103 6.76 -10.31 3.89
N LEU A 104 6.47 -10.84 5.09
CA LEU A 104 7.44 -10.95 6.19
C LEU A 104 8.62 -11.85 5.83
N ALA A 105 8.38 -12.99 5.18
CA ALA A 105 9.43 -13.87 4.70
C ALA A 105 10.33 -13.15 3.68
N ALA A 106 9.76 -12.35 2.78
CA ALA A 106 10.53 -11.58 1.82
C ALA A 106 11.39 -10.49 2.47
N VAL A 107 10.90 -9.85 3.55
CA VAL A 107 11.71 -8.92 4.36
C VAL A 107 12.85 -9.68 5.05
N ALA A 108 12.55 -10.78 5.72
CA ALA A 108 13.53 -11.54 6.52
C ALA A 108 14.62 -12.22 5.68
N THR A 109 14.29 -12.63 4.44
CA THR A 109 15.22 -13.33 3.53
C THR A 109 16.01 -12.41 2.60
N ALA A 110 15.75 -11.11 2.66
CA ALA A 110 16.51 -10.14 1.89
C ALA A 110 17.99 -10.11 2.36
N PRO A 111 18.94 -9.84 1.46
CA PRO A 111 20.37 -9.82 1.81
C PRO A 111 20.77 -8.69 2.78
N ARG A 112 19.90 -7.74 2.99
CA ARG A 112 19.97 -6.60 3.91
C ARG A 112 18.57 -6.01 4.04
N ASP A 113 18.45 -4.91 4.76
CA ASP A 113 17.20 -4.16 4.93
C ASP A 113 16.43 -4.01 3.63
N ALA A 114 15.13 -4.31 3.66
CA ALA A 114 14.31 -4.35 2.46
C ALA A 114 13.00 -3.60 2.62
N ALA A 115 12.59 -2.95 1.54
CA ALA A 115 11.23 -2.51 1.31
C ALA A 115 10.59 -3.46 0.29
N VAL A 116 9.58 -4.19 0.72
CA VAL A 116 8.93 -5.26 -0.03
C VAL A 116 7.56 -4.79 -0.53
N VAL A 117 7.34 -4.90 -1.83
CA VAL A 117 6.04 -4.63 -2.46
C VAL A 117 5.36 -5.96 -2.74
N GLY A 118 4.16 -6.15 -2.21
CA GLY A 118 3.32 -7.30 -2.53
C GLY A 118 2.73 -7.22 -3.95
N ARG A 119 2.09 -8.29 -4.37
CA ARG A 119 1.40 -8.36 -5.65
C ARG A 119 -0.03 -7.87 -5.52
N ARG A 120 -0.32 -6.71 -6.10
CA ARG A 120 -1.69 -6.19 -6.21
C ARG A 120 -2.36 -6.74 -7.44
N ARG A 121 -3.49 -7.42 -7.25
CA ARG A 121 -4.39 -7.90 -8.29
C ARG A 121 -5.72 -7.15 -8.24
N HIS A 122 -6.47 -7.17 -9.32
CA HIS A 122 -7.70 -6.43 -9.44
C HIS A 122 -8.90 -7.33 -9.72
N LEU A 123 -10.03 -6.99 -9.08
CA LEU A 123 -11.32 -7.66 -9.24
C LEU A 123 -12.36 -6.68 -9.78
N ALA A 124 -13.27 -7.18 -10.61
CA ALA A 124 -14.44 -6.41 -10.99
C ALA A 124 -15.30 -6.11 -9.74
N GLU A 125 -15.51 -4.84 -9.44
CA GLU A 125 -16.23 -4.38 -8.24
C GLU A 125 -17.61 -5.01 -8.11
N ALA A 126 -18.39 -5.00 -9.19
CA ALA A 126 -19.72 -5.60 -9.20
C ALA A 126 -19.71 -7.12 -8.99
N TRP A 127 -18.63 -7.82 -9.32
CA TRP A 127 -18.47 -9.22 -8.97
C TRP A 127 -18.14 -9.38 -7.48
N LEU A 128 -17.20 -8.59 -6.97
CA LEU A 128 -16.80 -8.65 -5.56
C LEU A 128 -17.99 -8.41 -4.62
N GLU A 129 -18.82 -7.41 -4.91
CA GLU A 129 -19.99 -7.11 -4.08
C GLU A 129 -20.94 -8.32 -3.98
N ARG A 130 -21.27 -8.95 -5.11
CA ARG A 130 -22.12 -10.14 -5.14
C ARG A 130 -21.46 -11.34 -4.46
N ALA A 131 -20.22 -11.64 -4.84
CA ALA A 131 -19.47 -12.77 -4.32
C ALA A 131 -19.27 -12.66 -2.79
N TRP A 132 -18.99 -11.45 -2.30
CA TRP A 132 -18.87 -11.20 -0.86
C TRP A 132 -20.18 -11.47 -0.11
N ALA A 133 -21.31 -11.02 -0.65
CA ALA A 133 -22.64 -11.29 -0.10
C ALA A 133 -22.98 -12.79 -0.13
N ASP A 134 -22.54 -13.51 -1.15
CA ASP A 134 -22.70 -14.96 -1.32
C ASP A 134 -21.69 -15.79 -0.50
N GLY A 135 -20.82 -15.13 0.30
CA GLY A 135 -19.88 -15.78 1.21
C GLY A 135 -18.46 -15.99 0.69
N TRP A 136 -18.12 -15.53 -0.50
CA TRP A 136 -16.73 -15.55 -1.00
C TRP A 136 -15.80 -14.77 -0.05
N ARG A 137 -14.61 -15.28 0.16
CA ARG A 137 -13.56 -14.64 0.96
C ARG A 137 -12.20 -14.80 0.26
N PRO A 138 -11.20 -13.91 0.55
CA PRO A 138 -9.82 -14.11 0.09
C PRO A 138 -9.32 -15.52 0.42
N GLY A 139 -8.73 -16.18 -0.58
CA GLY A 139 -8.35 -17.59 -0.52
C GLY A 139 -9.31 -18.53 -1.26
N ASP A 140 -10.54 -18.10 -1.54
CA ASP A 140 -11.45 -18.81 -2.42
C ASP A 140 -11.11 -18.57 -3.89
N GLU A 141 -11.58 -19.44 -4.76
CA GLU A 141 -11.35 -19.32 -6.20
C GLU A 141 -11.97 -18.02 -6.76
N VAL A 142 -11.19 -17.30 -7.55
CA VAL A 142 -11.64 -16.13 -8.32
C VAL A 142 -11.80 -16.54 -9.78
N PRO A 143 -13.02 -16.46 -10.36
CA PRO A 143 -13.22 -16.73 -11.78
C PRO A 143 -12.41 -15.81 -12.68
N GLU A 144 -11.85 -16.33 -13.75
CA GLU A 144 -11.05 -15.55 -14.70
C GLU A 144 -11.80 -14.34 -15.25
N SER A 145 -13.10 -14.50 -15.52
CA SER A 145 -13.98 -13.44 -16.02
C SER A 145 -14.16 -12.27 -15.04
N SER A 146 -13.80 -12.44 -13.79
CA SER A 146 -13.91 -11.43 -12.73
C SER A 146 -12.58 -10.75 -12.44
N ARG A 147 -11.48 -11.23 -13.01
CA ARG A 147 -10.16 -10.65 -12.87
C ARG A 147 -9.98 -9.51 -13.86
N LEU A 148 -9.50 -8.39 -13.38
CA LEU A 148 -9.09 -7.28 -14.21
C LEU A 148 -7.58 -7.33 -14.46
N ALA A 149 -7.15 -6.70 -15.53
CA ALA A 149 -5.74 -6.65 -15.87
C ALA A 149 -4.94 -5.91 -14.79
N GLU A 150 -3.81 -6.47 -14.39
CA GLU A 150 -2.83 -5.77 -13.57
C GLU A 150 -2.22 -4.60 -14.39
N PRO A 151 -1.87 -3.47 -13.75
CA PRO A 151 -1.25 -2.35 -14.46
C PRO A 151 -0.01 -2.79 -15.25
N ALA A 152 -0.02 -2.53 -16.55
CA ALA A 152 1.03 -3.00 -17.45
C ALA A 152 2.41 -2.52 -17.02
N TRP A 153 2.50 -1.25 -16.57
CA TRP A 153 3.75 -0.64 -16.13
C TRP A 153 4.37 -1.33 -14.92
N LEU A 154 3.56 -1.82 -13.94
CA LEU A 154 4.06 -2.59 -12.80
C LEU A 154 4.51 -3.98 -13.25
N ARG A 155 3.66 -4.69 -13.98
CA ARG A 155 3.96 -6.04 -14.47
C ARG A 155 5.24 -6.08 -15.31
N GLU A 156 5.39 -5.13 -16.23
CA GLU A 156 6.56 -5.01 -17.08
C GLU A 156 7.79 -4.59 -16.27
N GLY A 157 7.64 -3.68 -15.33
CA GLY A 157 8.71 -3.25 -14.44
C GLY A 157 9.25 -4.38 -13.56
N TYR A 158 8.39 -5.15 -12.93
CA TYR A 158 8.81 -6.32 -12.13
C TYR A 158 9.50 -7.37 -12.98
N ARG A 159 8.95 -7.65 -14.17
CA ARG A 159 9.60 -8.59 -15.11
C ARG A 159 10.97 -8.09 -15.58
N ALA A 160 11.10 -6.84 -15.95
CA ALA A 160 12.33 -6.25 -16.46
C ALA A 160 13.44 -6.19 -15.40
N THR A 161 13.06 -6.04 -14.13
CA THR A 161 13.97 -5.91 -13.01
C THR A 161 14.18 -7.20 -12.20
N ASP A 162 13.66 -8.34 -12.64
CA ASP A 162 13.67 -9.59 -11.89
C ASP A 162 13.12 -9.40 -10.47
N ASP A 163 11.85 -8.97 -10.38
CA ASP A 163 11.16 -8.65 -9.13
C ASP A 163 11.96 -7.66 -8.25
N LEU A 164 12.45 -6.60 -8.86
CA LEU A 164 13.29 -5.55 -8.28
C LEU A 164 14.68 -6.01 -7.78
N ARG A 165 15.06 -7.26 -7.97
CA ARG A 165 16.41 -7.73 -7.61
C ARG A 165 17.52 -7.04 -8.41
N ARG A 166 17.21 -6.59 -9.62
CA ARG A 166 18.11 -5.88 -10.55
C ARG A 166 17.67 -4.45 -10.79
N ALA A 167 16.86 -3.89 -9.87
CA ALA A 167 16.44 -2.49 -9.97
C ALA A 167 17.65 -1.57 -9.76
N ASP A 168 17.74 -0.58 -10.61
CA ASP A 168 18.67 0.54 -10.48
C ASP A 168 18.08 1.66 -9.61
N SER A 169 18.69 2.84 -9.65
CA SER A 169 18.21 4.05 -8.95
C SER A 169 16.81 4.50 -9.34
N THR A 170 16.17 3.90 -10.35
CA THR A 170 14.81 4.21 -10.79
C THR A 170 13.77 3.21 -10.31
N GLY A 171 14.18 2.12 -9.64
CA GLY A 171 13.31 1.06 -9.15
C GLY A 171 12.23 1.51 -8.18
N TYR A 172 12.42 2.65 -7.49
CA TYR A 172 11.42 3.27 -6.62
C TYR A 172 10.07 3.49 -7.31
N ARG A 173 10.05 3.64 -8.64
CA ARG A 173 8.83 3.86 -9.43
C ARG A 173 7.88 2.67 -9.47
N TYR A 174 8.35 1.49 -9.10
CA TYR A 174 7.54 0.28 -9.05
C TYR A 174 7.08 -0.05 -7.63
N VAL A 175 7.32 0.84 -6.67
CA VAL A 175 6.83 0.71 -5.30
C VAL A 175 5.48 1.42 -5.17
N ILE A 176 4.52 0.70 -4.60
CA ILE A 176 3.17 1.21 -4.30
C ILE A 176 2.87 0.93 -2.83
N SER A 177 2.39 1.94 -2.10
CA SER A 177 2.12 1.83 -0.66
C SER A 177 0.88 0.99 -0.35
N ALA A 178 0.01 0.79 -1.34
CA ALA A 178 -1.16 -0.07 -1.19
C ALA A 178 -0.83 -1.52 -0.74
N VAL A 179 0.42 -1.97 -0.91
CA VAL A 179 0.92 -3.31 -0.55
C VAL A 179 2.40 -3.27 -0.15
N LEU A 180 2.82 -2.27 0.61
CA LEU A 180 4.22 -2.07 1.02
C LEU A 180 4.47 -2.64 2.41
N THR A 181 5.54 -3.43 2.56
CA THR A 181 6.00 -3.96 3.85
C THR A 181 7.47 -3.60 4.06
N VAL A 182 7.81 -3.07 5.23
CA VAL A 182 9.17 -2.60 5.54
C VAL A 182 9.45 -2.74 7.03
N ALA A 183 10.69 -3.03 7.43
CA ALA A 183 11.08 -2.97 8.82
C ALA A 183 10.91 -1.55 9.36
N ARG A 184 10.42 -1.42 10.60
CA ARG A 184 10.17 -0.12 11.25
C ARG A 184 11.42 0.77 11.24
N GLU A 185 12.55 0.22 11.67
CA GLU A 185 13.82 0.95 11.73
C GLU A 185 14.18 1.56 10.37
N VAL A 186 14.05 0.79 9.30
CA VAL A 186 14.33 1.25 7.93
C VAL A 186 13.36 2.35 7.48
N TYR A 187 12.09 2.22 7.85
CA TYR A 187 11.07 3.23 7.58
C TYR A 187 11.36 4.54 8.32
N GLU A 188 11.77 4.45 9.59
CA GLU A 188 12.13 5.59 10.44
C GLU A 188 13.42 6.26 9.94
N ASP A 189 14.44 5.50 9.59
CA ASP A 189 15.70 6.00 9.00
C ASP A 189 15.47 6.75 7.68
N ALA A 190 14.50 6.29 6.90
CA ALA A 190 14.07 7.00 5.70
C ALA A 190 13.21 8.25 5.99
N GLY A 191 12.80 8.48 7.24
CA GLY A 191 11.96 9.60 7.67
C GLY A 191 10.47 9.41 7.39
N GLY A 192 10.01 8.20 7.10
CA GLY A 192 8.60 7.85 6.95
C GLY A 192 7.87 8.54 5.78
N PHE A 193 6.56 8.42 5.74
CA PHE A 193 5.73 9.16 4.78
C PHE A 193 5.75 10.66 5.06
N ASP A 194 5.89 11.48 4.02
CA ASP A 194 5.90 12.93 4.17
C ASP A 194 4.47 13.51 4.17
N PRO A 195 4.03 14.13 5.29
CA PRO A 195 2.71 14.73 5.40
C PRO A 195 2.44 15.90 4.44
N ALA A 196 3.48 16.44 3.78
CA ALA A 196 3.32 17.52 2.81
C ALA A 196 2.69 17.08 1.49
N PHE A 197 2.59 15.78 1.24
CA PHE A 197 1.81 15.27 0.11
C PHE A 197 0.33 15.40 0.40
N VAL A 198 -0.34 16.19 -0.43
CA VAL A 198 -1.79 16.45 -0.40
C VAL A 198 -2.35 16.14 -1.77
N GLY A 199 -3.34 15.27 -1.84
CA GLY A 199 -3.89 14.76 -3.08
C GLY A 199 -3.42 13.33 -3.35
N TYR A 200 -3.63 12.86 -4.56
CA TYR A 200 -3.37 11.46 -4.94
C TYR A 200 -2.03 11.33 -5.66
N GLY A 201 -1.15 10.47 -5.15
CA GLY A 201 0.02 9.92 -5.82
C GLY A 201 1.33 10.66 -5.54
N GLY A 202 2.43 10.00 -5.89
CA GLY A 202 3.80 10.50 -5.73
C GLY A 202 4.43 10.25 -4.37
N GLU A 203 3.64 10.13 -3.30
CA GLU A 203 4.13 9.84 -1.96
C GLU A 203 4.82 8.48 -1.87
N ASP A 204 4.34 7.51 -2.62
CA ASP A 204 4.91 6.16 -2.72
C ASP A 204 6.33 6.19 -3.28
N TRP A 205 6.50 6.88 -4.40
CA TRP A 205 7.77 6.97 -5.10
C TRP A 205 8.79 7.80 -4.30
N GLU A 206 8.33 8.84 -3.65
CA GLU A 206 9.17 9.69 -2.83
C GLU A 206 9.70 8.93 -1.61
N LEU A 207 8.83 8.22 -0.90
CA LEU A 207 9.24 7.35 0.20
C LEU A 207 10.16 6.23 -0.30
N ALA A 208 9.80 5.54 -1.38
CA ALA A 208 10.61 4.46 -1.93
C ALA A 208 12.00 4.93 -2.38
N HIS A 209 12.12 6.14 -2.91
CA HIS A 209 13.39 6.76 -3.24
C HIS A 209 14.24 7.01 -1.98
N ARG A 210 13.64 7.50 -0.87
CA ARG A 210 14.35 7.68 0.41
C ARG A 210 14.76 6.35 1.03
N LEU A 211 13.89 5.33 1.01
CA LEU A 211 14.22 3.97 1.44
C LEU A 211 15.43 3.43 0.67
N TRP A 212 15.44 3.58 -0.66
CA TRP A 212 16.61 3.21 -1.47
C TRP A 212 17.86 4.01 -1.10
N ARG A 213 17.72 5.30 -0.81
CA ARG A 213 18.87 6.16 -0.43
C ARG A 213 19.49 5.82 0.92
N VAL A 214 18.72 5.37 1.89
CA VAL A 214 19.26 4.87 3.16
C VAL A 214 19.84 3.45 3.05
N GLY A 215 19.81 2.86 1.86
CA GLY A 215 20.45 1.60 1.56
C GLY A 215 19.53 0.40 1.54
N ALA A 216 18.23 0.57 1.75
CA ALA A 216 17.27 -0.52 1.63
C ALA A 216 17.23 -1.07 0.20
N VAL A 217 17.13 -2.39 0.09
CA VAL A 217 16.85 -3.04 -1.21
C VAL A 217 15.35 -3.05 -1.47
N LEU A 218 14.97 -2.70 -2.68
CA LEU A 218 13.58 -2.85 -3.11
C LEU A 218 13.35 -4.27 -3.59
N ARG A 219 12.21 -4.88 -3.23
CA ARG A 219 11.84 -6.23 -3.63
C ARG A 219 10.35 -6.28 -3.98
N HIS A 220 10.04 -7.03 -5.01
CA HIS A 220 8.68 -7.47 -5.26
C HIS A 220 8.51 -8.90 -4.75
N ALA A 221 7.43 -9.14 -4.00
CA ALA A 221 7.06 -10.44 -3.46
C ALA A 221 5.79 -10.94 -4.18
N PRO A 222 5.93 -11.70 -5.29
CA PRO A 222 4.78 -12.12 -6.09
C PRO A 222 3.82 -13.06 -5.35
N ASP A 223 4.28 -13.72 -4.28
CA ASP A 223 3.48 -14.62 -3.44
C ASP A 223 2.69 -13.87 -2.35
N ALA A 224 3.05 -12.62 -2.04
CA ALA A 224 2.27 -11.75 -1.17
C ALA A 224 1.14 -11.10 -1.98
N VAL A 225 0.06 -11.85 -2.20
CA VAL A 225 -1.06 -11.43 -3.07
C VAL A 225 -2.14 -10.73 -2.26
N ALA A 226 -2.57 -9.56 -2.75
CA ALA A 226 -3.76 -8.88 -2.27
C ALA A 226 -4.61 -8.41 -3.46
N TRP A 227 -5.95 -8.47 -3.32
CA TRP A 227 -6.91 -8.06 -4.32
C TRP A 227 -7.43 -6.66 -4.03
N GLN A 228 -7.66 -5.87 -5.07
CA GLN A 228 -8.30 -4.57 -5.02
C GLN A 228 -9.58 -4.57 -5.85
N ALA A 229 -10.64 -3.95 -5.35
CA ALA A 229 -11.86 -3.74 -6.11
C ALA A 229 -11.66 -2.67 -7.18
N GLY A 230 -12.18 -2.91 -8.37
CA GLY A 230 -12.09 -1.97 -9.49
C GLY A 230 -10.76 -2.02 -10.24
N ALA A 231 -10.69 -1.26 -11.32
CA ALA A 231 -9.46 -1.09 -12.09
C ALA A 231 -8.51 -0.10 -11.39
N ASP A 232 -7.22 -0.23 -11.69
CA ASP A 232 -6.24 0.78 -11.32
C ASP A 232 -6.68 2.14 -11.89
N PHE A 233 -6.84 3.15 -11.04
CA PHE A 233 -7.49 4.41 -11.38
C PHE A 233 -9.00 4.31 -11.66
N GLY A 234 -9.77 4.10 -10.65
CA GLY A 234 -11.10 4.66 -10.65
C GLY A 234 -10.95 6.17 -10.55
N GLY A 235 -11.07 6.88 -11.66
CA GLY A 235 -11.05 8.34 -11.69
C GLY A 235 -12.17 8.91 -10.81
N ARG A 236 -11.88 9.08 -9.53
CA ARG A 236 -12.74 9.82 -8.60
C ARG A 236 -12.40 11.29 -8.81
N GLY A 237 -13.06 11.91 -9.73
CA GLY A 237 -12.88 13.33 -10.05
C GLY A 237 -12.98 13.57 -11.57
N ASP A 238 -13.11 14.84 -11.96
CA ASP A 238 -13.03 15.17 -13.38
C ASP A 238 -11.56 15.06 -13.85
N ALA A 239 -11.38 14.85 -15.17
CA ALA A 239 -10.07 14.69 -15.78
C ALA A 239 -9.17 15.93 -15.59
N ALA A 240 -9.75 17.10 -15.42
CA ALA A 240 -9.01 18.34 -15.22
C ALA A 240 -8.42 18.42 -13.81
N GLU A 241 -9.17 17.98 -12.79
CA GLU A 241 -8.67 17.89 -11.42
C GLU A 241 -7.58 16.84 -11.29
N ALA A 242 -7.77 15.66 -11.89
CA ALA A 242 -6.76 14.61 -11.94
C ALA A 242 -5.46 15.11 -12.62
N ALA A 243 -5.56 15.90 -13.69
CA ALA A 243 -4.39 16.49 -14.35
C ALA A 243 -3.66 17.53 -13.48
N ARG A 244 -4.40 18.37 -12.74
CA ARG A 244 -3.82 19.34 -11.79
C ARG A 244 -3.09 18.65 -10.65
N VAL A 245 -3.68 17.61 -10.07
CA VAL A 245 -3.06 16.81 -9.02
C VAL A 245 -1.77 16.20 -9.53
N LYS A 246 -1.79 15.52 -10.68
CA LYS A 246 -0.58 14.95 -11.30
C LYS A 246 0.51 15.98 -11.60
N ALA A 247 0.14 17.16 -12.09
CA ALA A 247 1.11 18.24 -12.35
C ALA A 247 1.77 18.72 -11.04
N ARG A 248 0.99 18.87 -9.98
CA ARG A 248 1.51 19.24 -8.65
C ARG A 248 2.45 18.18 -8.09
N GLU A 249 2.07 16.91 -8.18
CA GLU A 249 2.89 15.77 -7.76
C GLU A 249 4.20 15.72 -8.51
N ALA A 250 4.17 15.89 -9.82
CA ALA A 250 5.38 15.94 -10.64
C ALA A 250 6.35 17.05 -10.17
N LEU A 251 5.83 18.22 -9.77
CA LEU A 251 6.64 19.30 -9.21
C LEU A 251 7.24 18.94 -7.85
N VAL A 252 6.46 18.32 -6.96
CA VAL A 252 6.94 17.88 -5.64
C VAL A 252 8.02 16.82 -5.82
N LEU A 253 7.78 15.82 -6.67
CA LEU A 253 8.78 14.77 -6.98
C LEU A 253 10.04 15.36 -7.60
N ALA A 254 9.91 16.27 -8.56
CA ALA A 254 11.07 16.91 -9.20
C ALA A 254 11.92 17.74 -8.22
N SER A 255 11.33 18.29 -7.17
CA SER A 255 12.05 19.02 -6.13
C SER A 255 12.79 18.13 -5.15
N ARG A 256 12.42 16.85 -5.03
CA ARG A 256 12.91 15.91 -4.01
C ARG A 256 13.76 14.78 -4.58
N ILE A 257 13.47 14.36 -5.81
CA ILE A 257 14.22 13.31 -6.50
C ILE A 257 15.14 13.97 -7.52
N PRO A 258 16.48 13.86 -7.38
CA PRO A 258 17.43 14.47 -8.29
C PRO A 258 17.19 14.06 -9.75
N ALA A 259 17.36 14.99 -10.68
CA ALA A 259 17.14 14.77 -12.11
C ALA A 259 18.02 13.65 -12.71
N THR A 260 19.15 13.32 -12.08
CA THR A 260 20.01 12.21 -12.43
C THR A 260 19.35 10.85 -12.21
N THR A 261 18.45 10.74 -11.24
CA THR A 261 17.63 9.56 -10.99
C THR A 261 16.26 9.63 -11.68
N ALA A 262 15.86 10.82 -12.12
CA ALA A 262 14.62 11.04 -12.87
C ALA A 262 14.77 10.83 -14.39
N ARG A 263 15.99 10.88 -14.93
CA ARG A 263 16.23 10.67 -16.37
C ARG A 263 16.10 9.20 -16.74
N GLY A 264 15.07 8.86 -17.41
CA GLY A 264 14.90 7.53 -17.99
C GLY A 264 13.50 7.17 -18.41
N HIS A 265 12.51 7.94 -18.04
CA HIS A 265 11.15 7.68 -18.53
C HIS A 265 10.54 9.02 -18.93
N GLY A 266 10.14 9.09 -20.18
CA GLY A 266 9.37 10.19 -20.72
C GLY A 266 8.05 10.38 -19.97
N LEU A 267 8.12 11.08 -18.83
CA LEU A 267 7.07 12.00 -18.52
C LEU A 267 7.21 13.08 -19.57
N SER A 268 6.70 12.80 -20.78
CA SER A 268 6.45 13.80 -21.77
C SER A 268 5.55 14.84 -21.12
N LEU A 269 6.12 15.97 -20.75
CA LEU A 269 5.39 17.17 -20.38
C LEU A 269 4.76 17.82 -21.63
N ALA A 270 4.59 17.04 -22.71
CA ALA A 270 3.99 17.49 -23.97
C ALA A 270 2.69 16.75 -24.23
N GLY A 271 1.60 17.50 -24.15
CA GLY A 271 0.29 17.10 -24.62
C GLY A 271 -0.82 17.50 -23.68
#